data_ee70125dd10a4e1a25f5f25519bfa856
#
_entry.id   ee70125dd10a4e1a25f5f25519bfa856
#
_cell.length_a   1.000
_cell.length_b   1.000
_cell.length_c   1.000
_cell.angle_alpha   90.00
_cell.angle_beta   90.00
_cell.angle_gamma   90.00
#
_symmetry.space_group_name_H-M   'P 1'
#
loop_
_entity.id
_entity.type
_entity.pdbx_description
1 polymer ?
#
loop_
_entity_poly.entity_id
_entity_poly.type
_entity_poly.pdbx_seq_one_letter_code
_entity_poly.pdbx_strand_id
1 'polypeptide(L)'
;VLLNNLLVYFGYKHSVVAESSRNYIWEIKKELESYRKQKKKNEAKYRKIVDEFEISFVYHSLSLEGNPITLPETIKILKENLIPANLKTTDVDEIKNYQEAMFQMLKDTNERKPLSIQSVLDYHRIAMRHHSYLAGSIRTIPVHIKGNPDFKTTPPEKVKEELDKLFDKYNEFIKRKNVPLEEILKFAVYFHNEFQHIHPFEDGNSRTARLITFHLLQSLDIPIIDIPFGLLDEYLSYTKGSKNREDIKLYQSLQK
;
A
#
# COMPACT_ATOMS: atom_id res chain seq x y z
N VAL A 1 -14.14 3.23 -1.02
CA VAL A 1 -12.94 3.80 -1.67
C VAL A 1 -12.57 2.99 -2.90
N LEU A 2 -12.36 1.69 -2.78
CA LEU A 2 -12.06 0.79 -3.90
C LEU A 2 -13.16 0.86 -4.97
N LEU A 3 -14.40 0.81 -4.54
CA LEU A 3 -15.57 0.88 -5.41
C LEU A 3 -15.68 2.26 -6.06
N ASN A 4 -15.52 3.36 -5.31
CA ASN A 4 -15.59 4.71 -5.84
C ASN A 4 -14.46 4.99 -6.83
N ASN A 5 -13.24 4.54 -6.59
CA ASN A 5 -12.13 4.72 -7.53
C ASN A 5 -12.33 3.91 -8.81
N LEU A 6 -12.79 2.66 -8.69
CA LEU A 6 -13.17 1.85 -9.84
C LEU A 6 -14.35 2.47 -10.61
N LEU A 7 -15.38 2.98 -9.92
CA LEU A 7 -16.53 3.60 -10.55
C LEU A 7 -16.20 4.93 -11.21
N VAL A 8 -15.40 5.79 -10.58
CA VAL A 8 -14.92 7.04 -11.19
C VAL A 8 -14.06 6.75 -12.42
N TYR A 9 -13.20 5.75 -12.34
CA TYR A 9 -12.35 5.32 -13.44
C TYR A 9 -13.17 4.77 -14.62
N PHE A 10 -14.29 4.10 -14.37
CA PHE A 10 -15.23 3.62 -15.38
C PHE A 10 -16.28 4.67 -15.81
N GLY A 11 -16.13 5.94 -15.39
CA GLY A 11 -16.97 7.05 -15.83
C GLY A 11 -18.31 7.19 -15.10
N TYR A 12 -18.48 6.54 -13.96
CA TYR A 12 -19.64 6.75 -13.11
C TYR A 12 -19.47 7.99 -12.22
N LYS A 13 -20.44 8.92 -12.26
CA LYS A 13 -20.42 10.11 -11.42
C LYS A 13 -20.51 9.74 -9.94
N HIS A 14 -19.76 10.46 -9.10
CA HIS A 14 -19.91 10.39 -7.66
C HIS A 14 -21.37 10.51 -7.25
N SER A 15 -21.98 9.43 -6.82
CA SER A 15 -23.14 9.52 -5.96
C SER A 15 -22.62 9.68 -4.53
N VAL A 16 -22.85 10.82 -3.92
CA VAL A 16 -22.74 10.98 -2.47
C VAL A 16 -23.73 9.98 -1.87
N VAL A 17 -23.23 8.81 -1.50
CA VAL A 17 -24.04 7.82 -0.82
C VAL A 17 -24.16 8.31 0.61
N ALA A 18 -25.37 8.71 0.99
CA ALA A 18 -25.70 9.00 2.37
C ALA A 18 -25.23 7.84 3.25
N GLU A 19 -24.65 8.16 4.39
CA GLU A 19 -24.18 7.25 5.44
C GLU A 19 -25.33 6.41 6.01
N SER A 20 -25.86 5.51 5.24
CA SER A 20 -26.77 4.50 5.76
C SER A 20 -26.05 3.17 5.82
N SER A 21 -26.36 2.38 6.79
CA SER A 21 -25.88 1.04 7.15
C SER A 21 -25.81 0.02 6.00
N ARG A 22 -25.29 0.39 4.81
CA ARG A 22 -25.10 -0.49 3.67
C ARG A 22 -23.97 -1.47 3.94
N ASN A 23 -24.25 -2.72 3.72
CA ASN A 23 -23.22 -3.76 3.70
C ASN A 23 -22.45 -3.70 2.37
N TYR A 24 -21.45 -2.82 2.30
CA TYR A 24 -20.57 -2.63 1.13
C TYR A 24 -19.81 -3.90 0.73
N ILE A 25 -19.66 -4.86 1.61
CA ILE A 25 -18.96 -6.13 1.32
C ILE A 25 -19.61 -6.87 0.15
N TRP A 26 -20.94 -6.83 0.02
CA TRP A 26 -21.60 -7.47 -1.11
C TRP A 26 -21.30 -6.77 -2.43
N GLU A 27 -21.30 -5.44 -2.44
CA GLU A 27 -20.95 -4.65 -3.63
C GLU A 27 -19.48 -4.87 -4.03
N ILE A 28 -18.57 -4.84 -3.07
CA ILE A 28 -17.16 -5.13 -3.31
C ILE A 28 -16.97 -6.55 -3.88
N LYS A 29 -17.66 -7.55 -3.38
CA LYS A 29 -17.61 -8.92 -3.92
C LYS A 29 -18.04 -8.97 -5.38
N LYS A 30 -19.14 -8.31 -5.72
CA LYS A 30 -19.67 -8.25 -7.09
C LYS A 30 -18.67 -7.60 -8.05
N GLU A 31 -18.10 -6.46 -7.65
CA GLU A 31 -17.08 -5.77 -8.45
C GLU A 31 -15.79 -6.58 -8.58
N LEU A 32 -15.37 -7.26 -7.52
CA LEU A 32 -14.21 -8.15 -7.55
C LEU A 32 -14.41 -9.33 -8.50
N GLU A 33 -15.61 -9.91 -8.54
CA GLU A 33 -15.96 -10.94 -9.52
C GLU A 33 -15.95 -10.41 -10.95
N SER A 34 -16.49 -9.21 -11.16
CA SER A 34 -16.48 -8.52 -12.45
C SER A 34 -15.04 -8.26 -12.92
N TYR A 35 -14.19 -7.74 -12.03
CA TYR A 35 -12.77 -7.53 -12.25
C TYR A 35 -12.05 -8.82 -12.68
N ARG A 36 -12.24 -9.92 -11.93
CA ARG A 36 -11.65 -11.23 -12.23
C ARG A 36 -12.10 -11.79 -13.59
N LYS A 37 -13.36 -11.58 -13.94
CA LYS A 37 -13.90 -11.97 -15.27
C LYS A 37 -13.29 -11.14 -16.41
N GLN A 38 -13.15 -9.83 -16.20
CA GLN A 38 -12.56 -8.92 -17.20
C GLN A 38 -11.07 -9.15 -17.38
N LYS A 39 -10.32 -9.41 -16.31
CA LYS A 39 -8.90 -9.79 -16.35
C LYS A 39 -8.66 -10.98 -17.27
N LYS A 40 -9.50 -12.01 -17.15
CA LYS A 40 -9.43 -13.21 -18.00
C LYS A 40 -9.84 -12.98 -19.46
N LYS A 41 -10.73 -12.02 -19.71
CA LYS A 41 -11.37 -11.81 -21.02
C LYS A 41 -10.58 -10.88 -21.95
N ASN A 42 -9.86 -9.91 -21.41
CA ASN A 42 -9.12 -8.92 -22.20
C ASN A 42 -7.89 -8.41 -21.43
N GLU A 43 -6.82 -9.20 -21.50
CA GLU A 43 -5.57 -8.93 -20.78
C GLU A 43 -4.92 -7.57 -21.18
N ALA A 44 -4.97 -7.19 -22.45
CA ALA A 44 -4.36 -5.96 -22.93
C ALA A 44 -5.08 -4.70 -22.39
N LYS A 45 -6.43 -4.72 -22.38
CA LYS A 45 -7.22 -3.63 -21.79
C LYS A 45 -6.99 -3.56 -20.28
N TYR A 46 -6.92 -4.72 -19.63
CA TYR A 46 -6.63 -4.82 -18.23
C TYR A 46 -5.26 -4.25 -17.88
N ARG A 47 -4.21 -4.58 -18.65
CA ARG A 47 -2.86 -4.08 -18.42
C ARG A 47 -2.79 -2.55 -18.49
N LYS A 48 -3.47 -1.93 -19.46
CA LYS A 48 -3.55 -0.46 -19.54
C LYS A 48 -4.16 0.18 -18.30
N ILE A 49 -5.24 -0.43 -17.77
CA ILE A 49 -5.89 0.03 -16.54
C ILE A 49 -4.93 -0.10 -15.35
N VAL A 50 -4.24 -1.23 -15.26
CA VAL A 50 -3.25 -1.47 -14.18
C VAL A 50 -2.12 -0.45 -14.26
N ASP A 51 -1.57 -0.17 -15.45
CA ASP A 51 -0.48 0.81 -15.63
C ASP A 51 -0.87 2.21 -15.14
N GLU A 52 -2.12 2.64 -15.36
CA GLU A 52 -2.61 3.94 -14.89
C GLU A 52 -2.80 3.94 -13.36
N PHE A 53 -3.30 2.85 -12.80
CA PHE A 53 -3.41 2.65 -11.35
C PHE A 53 -2.04 2.65 -10.65
N GLU A 54 -1.06 2.00 -11.25
CA GLU A 54 0.31 1.92 -10.73
C GLU A 54 0.92 3.30 -10.57
N ILE A 55 0.74 4.18 -11.56
CA ILE A 55 1.26 5.55 -11.50
C ILE A 55 0.54 6.38 -10.43
N SER A 56 -0.79 6.28 -10.39
CA SER A 56 -1.60 6.94 -9.37
C SER A 56 -1.18 6.50 -7.97
N PHE A 57 -0.98 5.20 -7.77
CA PHE A 57 -0.52 4.64 -6.52
C PHE A 57 0.87 5.15 -6.11
N VAL A 58 1.84 5.17 -7.03
CA VAL A 58 3.18 5.70 -6.76
C VAL A 58 3.09 7.16 -6.33
N TYR A 59 2.34 7.96 -7.10
CA TYR A 59 2.14 9.38 -6.82
C TYR A 59 1.50 9.61 -5.44
N HIS A 60 0.35 8.99 -5.15
CA HIS A 60 -0.34 9.16 -3.88
C HIS A 60 0.51 8.69 -2.70
N SER A 61 1.16 7.54 -2.86
CA SER A 61 2.02 6.98 -1.81
C SER A 61 3.17 7.91 -1.45
N LEU A 62 3.79 8.56 -2.41
CA LEU A 62 4.92 9.46 -2.18
C LEU A 62 4.48 10.86 -1.73
N SER A 63 3.36 11.36 -2.24
CA SER A 63 2.75 12.61 -1.76
C SER A 63 2.41 12.55 -0.27
N LEU A 64 1.98 11.39 0.24
CA LEU A 64 1.79 11.14 1.68
C LEU A 64 3.06 11.29 2.51
N GLU A 65 4.22 11.05 1.92
CA GLU A 65 5.52 11.18 2.58
C GLU A 65 6.15 12.57 2.32
N GLY A 66 5.45 13.45 1.58
CA GLY A 66 5.87 14.84 1.35
C GLY A 66 6.66 15.06 0.06
N ASN A 67 6.67 14.10 -0.86
CA ASN A 67 7.25 14.31 -2.19
C ASN A 67 6.45 15.40 -2.92
N PRO A 68 7.07 16.50 -3.41
CA PRO A 68 6.37 17.65 -3.95
C PRO A 68 5.95 17.51 -5.42
N ILE A 69 6.39 16.43 -6.09
CA ILE A 69 6.16 16.22 -7.53
C ILE A 69 4.68 15.95 -7.78
N THR A 70 4.09 16.65 -8.74
CA THR A 70 2.67 16.54 -9.08
C THR A 70 2.37 15.28 -9.91
N LEU A 71 1.09 14.87 -9.97
CA LEU A 71 0.69 13.71 -10.79
C LEU A 71 1.03 13.87 -12.28
N PRO A 72 0.82 15.03 -12.94
CA PRO A 72 1.26 15.22 -14.33
C PRO A 72 2.77 15.07 -14.53
N GLU A 73 3.57 15.54 -13.57
CA GLU A 73 5.02 15.38 -13.61
C GLU A 73 5.44 13.92 -13.37
N THR A 74 4.77 13.23 -12.43
CA THR A 74 4.97 11.79 -12.21
C THR A 74 4.69 10.99 -13.47
N ILE A 75 3.63 11.31 -14.21
CA ILE A 75 3.30 10.69 -15.50
C ILE A 75 4.43 10.92 -16.50
N LYS A 76 4.94 12.16 -16.65
CA LYS A 76 6.07 12.47 -17.54
C LYS A 76 7.32 11.68 -17.17
N ILE A 77 7.65 11.61 -15.89
CA ILE A 77 8.83 10.87 -15.40
C ILE A 77 8.70 9.38 -15.70
N LEU A 78 7.56 8.78 -15.42
CA LEU A 78 7.40 7.33 -15.45
C LEU A 78 6.98 6.77 -16.81
N LYS A 79 6.17 7.51 -17.60
CA LYS A 79 5.72 7.07 -18.94
C LYS A 79 6.58 7.61 -20.06
N GLU A 80 6.93 8.88 -19.99
CA GLU A 80 7.61 9.58 -21.09
C GLU A 80 9.13 9.61 -20.90
N ASN A 81 9.61 9.18 -19.75
CA ASN A 81 11.03 9.26 -19.32
C ASN A 81 11.58 10.70 -19.41
N LEU A 82 10.72 11.69 -19.21
CA LEU A 82 11.04 13.12 -19.25
C LEU A 82 11.10 13.66 -17.82
N ILE A 83 12.20 14.32 -17.47
CA ILE A 83 12.34 14.98 -16.17
C ILE A 83 12.03 16.47 -16.38
N PRO A 84 10.93 17.00 -15.81
CA PRO A 84 10.63 18.42 -15.84
C PRO A 84 11.76 19.25 -15.24
N ALA A 85 11.97 20.46 -15.78
CA ALA A 85 12.97 21.37 -15.25
C ALA A 85 12.64 21.77 -13.80
N ASN A 86 13.68 22.07 -13.01
CA ASN A 86 13.58 22.54 -11.60
C ASN A 86 13.12 21.49 -10.56
N LEU A 87 13.02 20.21 -10.91
CA LEU A 87 12.83 19.14 -9.93
C LEU A 87 14.15 18.76 -9.25
N LYS A 88 14.09 18.45 -7.97
CA LYS A 88 15.24 17.88 -7.27
C LYS A 88 15.45 16.44 -7.71
N THR A 89 16.69 16.09 -8.00
CA THR A 89 17.06 14.73 -8.41
C THR A 89 16.62 13.69 -7.38
N THR A 90 16.73 13.99 -6.09
CA THR A 90 16.30 13.10 -4.99
C THR A 90 14.82 12.78 -5.05
N ASP A 91 13.96 13.77 -5.36
CA ASP A 91 12.51 13.59 -5.43
C ASP A 91 12.13 12.73 -6.67
N VAL A 92 12.85 12.92 -7.78
CA VAL A 92 12.70 12.10 -8.99
C VAL A 92 13.17 10.67 -8.76
N ASP A 93 14.31 10.48 -8.10
CA ASP A 93 14.86 9.17 -7.77
C ASP A 93 13.91 8.40 -6.84
N GLU A 94 13.28 9.08 -5.89
CA GLU A 94 12.28 8.49 -5.00
C GLU A 94 11.10 7.91 -5.79
N ILE A 95 10.57 8.65 -6.79
CA ILE A 95 9.49 8.19 -7.67
C ILE A 95 9.91 6.94 -8.45
N LYS A 96 11.09 6.98 -9.11
CA LYS A 96 11.58 5.86 -9.91
C LYS A 96 11.86 4.62 -9.06
N ASN A 97 12.50 4.80 -7.92
CA ASN A 97 12.81 3.71 -7.01
C ASN A 97 11.54 3.06 -6.44
N TYR A 98 10.53 3.87 -6.10
CA TYR A 98 9.29 3.33 -5.57
C TYR A 98 8.48 2.58 -6.63
N GLN A 99 8.47 3.06 -7.89
CA GLN A 99 7.90 2.32 -9.01
C GLN A 99 8.62 0.99 -9.22
N GLU A 100 9.96 0.98 -9.18
CA GLU A 100 10.75 -0.25 -9.34
C GLU A 100 10.44 -1.26 -8.21
N ALA A 101 10.31 -0.78 -6.98
CA ALA A 101 9.92 -1.62 -5.84
C ALA A 101 8.51 -2.23 -6.03
N MET A 102 7.58 -1.44 -6.56
CA MET A 102 6.24 -1.92 -6.89
C MET A 102 6.29 -2.96 -8.02
N PHE A 103 7.07 -2.76 -9.07
CA PHE A 103 7.24 -3.74 -10.14
C PHE A 103 7.86 -5.05 -9.64
N GLN A 104 8.83 -4.96 -8.72
CA GLN A 104 9.37 -6.17 -8.09
C GLN A 104 8.30 -6.91 -7.28
N MET A 105 7.48 -6.19 -6.51
CA MET A 105 6.34 -6.76 -5.77
C MET A 105 5.34 -7.44 -6.71
N LEU A 106 4.95 -6.78 -7.82
CA LEU A 106 4.04 -7.35 -8.81
C LEU A 106 4.62 -8.59 -9.50
N LYS A 107 5.92 -8.58 -9.80
CA LYS A 107 6.62 -9.75 -10.34
C LYS A 107 6.56 -10.92 -9.35
N ASP A 108 6.89 -10.67 -8.08
CA ASP A 108 6.89 -11.71 -7.05
C ASP A 108 5.47 -12.30 -6.86
N THR A 109 4.42 -11.47 -6.86
CA THR A 109 3.03 -11.95 -6.76
C THR A 109 2.59 -12.74 -8.00
N ASN A 110 2.99 -12.32 -9.20
CA ASN A 110 2.70 -13.05 -10.45
C ASN A 110 3.42 -14.41 -10.48
N GLU A 111 4.62 -14.49 -9.94
CA GLU A 111 5.38 -15.72 -9.77
C GLU A 111 4.90 -16.56 -8.56
N ARG A 112 3.86 -16.08 -7.85
CA ARG A 112 3.30 -16.71 -6.64
C ARG A 112 4.33 -16.92 -5.54
N LYS A 113 5.30 -16.04 -5.44
CA LYS A 113 6.26 -16.05 -4.33
C LYS A 113 5.54 -15.59 -3.05
N PRO A 114 5.63 -16.34 -1.96
CA PRO A 114 5.09 -15.91 -0.69
C PRO A 114 5.87 -14.69 -0.18
N LEU A 115 5.17 -13.76 0.45
CA LEU A 115 5.80 -12.64 1.13
C LEU A 115 6.64 -13.17 2.31
N SER A 116 7.83 -12.63 2.49
CA SER A 116 8.76 -12.99 3.54
C SER A 116 9.46 -11.75 4.09
N ILE A 117 10.11 -11.86 5.24
CA ILE A 117 10.94 -10.77 5.77
C ILE A 117 12.01 -10.36 4.75
N GLN A 118 12.59 -11.32 4.03
CA GLN A 118 13.54 -11.00 2.96
C GLN A 118 12.91 -10.18 1.85
N SER A 119 11.70 -10.50 1.42
CA SER A 119 10.95 -9.70 0.43
C SER A 119 10.72 -8.26 0.93
N VAL A 120 10.40 -8.10 2.22
CA VAL A 120 10.26 -6.76 2.84
C VAL A 120 11.55 -5.96 2.75
N LEU A 121 12.68 -6.59 3.10
CA LEU A 121 14.00 -5.95 3.03
C LEU A 121 14.37 -5.58 1.59
N ASP A 122 14.03 -6.43 0.63
CA ASP A 122 14.32 -6.19 -0.78
C ASP A 122 13.45 -5.05 -1.34
N TYR A 123 12.15 -5.01 -1.04
CA TYR A 123 11.29 -3.90 -1.45
C TYR A 123 11.72 -2.57 -0.81
N HIS A 124 12.06 -2.59 0.47
CA HIS A 124 12.60 -1.41 1.15
C HIS A 124 13.94 -0.97 0.52
N ARG A 125 14.85 -1.92 0.23
CA ARG A 125 16.15 -1.62 -0.40
C ARG A 125 15.98 -0.93 -1.75
N ILE A 126 15.04 -1.39 -2.58
CA ILE A 126 14.76 -0.80 -3.88
C ILE A 126 14.13 0.59 -3.69
N ALA A 127 13.08 0.70 -2.88
CA ALA A 127 12.34 1.95 -2.66
C ALA A 127 13.22 3.07 -2.06
N MET A 128 14.16 2.69 -1.18
CA MET A 128 15.02 3.62 -0.45
C MET A 128 16.44 3.73 -1.01
N ARG A 129 16.68 3.30 -2.25
CA ARG A 129 18.02 3.27 -2.87
C ARG A 129 18.72 4.64 -2.87
N HIS A 130 17.95 5.73 -2.95
CA HIS A 130 18.44 7.11 -2.83
C HIS A 130 19.02 7.43 -1.45
N HIS A 131 18.73 6.61 -0.43
CA HIS A 131 19.33 6.63 0.91
C HIS A 131 20.07 5.32 1.18
N SER A 132 21.18 5.09 0.49
CA SER A 132 21.88 3.79 0.42
C SER A 132 22.25 3.19 1.79
N TYR A 133 22.51 4.03 2.78
CA TYR A 133 22.87 3.60 4.15
C TYR A 133 21.66 3.07 4.96
N LEU A 134 20.42 3.44 4.59
CA LEU A 134 19.18 2.94 5.22
C LEU A 134 18.57 1.76 4.44
N ALA A 135 18.88 1.66 3.15
CA ALA A 135 18.19 0.79 2.21
C ALA A 135 18.30 -0.70 2.59
N GLY A 136 17.18 -1.30 2.95
CA GLY A 136 17.08 -2.73 3.31
C GLY A 136 17.66 -3.09 4.68
N SER A 137 17.89 -2.11 5.55
CA SER A 137 18.50 -2.32 6.87
C SER A 137 17.49 -2.11 7.99
N ILE A 138 17.30 -3.13 8.84
CA ILE A 138 16.49 -3.00 10.05
C ILE A 138 17.21 -2.03 11.01
N ARG A 139 16.48 -1.10 11.57
CA ARG A 139 17.03 -0.12 12.51
C ARG A 139 17.53 -0.75 13.81
N THR A 140 18.55 -0.14 14.35
CA THR A 140 19.13 -0.47 15.65
C THR A 140 18.94 0.64 16.68
N ILE A 141 18.29 1.74 16.28
CA ILE A 141 18.06 2.93 17.11
C ILE A 141 16.57 3.17 17.30
N PRO A 142 16.15 3.84 18.39
CA PRO A 142 14.78 4.31 18.55
C PRO A 142 14.41 5.33 17.46
N VAL A 143 13.15 5.27 17.00
CA VAL A 143 12.61 6.23 16.04
C VAL A 143 11.27 6.77 16.52
N HIS A 144 10.93 7.96 16.09
CA HIS A 144 9.68 8.63 16.40
C HIS A 144 8.93 9.00 15.13
N ILE A 145 7.60 8.89 15.16
CA ILE A 145 6.77 9.33 14.04
C ILE A 145 6.73 10.86 14.01
N LYS A 146 7.16 11.43 12.89
CA LYS A 146 7.10 12.89 12.69
C LYS A 146 5.65 13.38 12.84
N GLY A 147 5.43 14.36 13.68
CA GLY A 147 4.09 14.92 13.95
C GLY A 147 3.25 14.14 14.95
N ASN A 148 3.71 12.98 15.46
CA ASN A 148 3.01 12.23 16.51
C ASN A 148 3.99 11.62 17.53
N PRO A 149 4.49 12.39 18.48
CA PRO A 149 5.43 11.90 19.49
C PRO A 149 4.83 10.86 20.44
N ASP A 150 3.50 10.83 20.55
CA ASP A 150 2.78 9.86 21.40
C ASP A 150 2.67 8.48 20.78
N PHE A 151 2.90 8.34 19.48
CA PHE A 151 2.91 7.05 18.81
C PHE A 151 4.17 6.27 19.17
N LYS A 152 3.99 5.20 19.92
CA LYS A 152 5.11 4.37 20.37
C LYS A 152 5.42 3.29 19.35
N THR A 153 6.60 3.36 18.77
CA THR A 153 7.15 2.28 17.94
C THR A 153 7.76 1.18 18.81
N THR A 154 7.90 -0.02 18.25
CA THR A 154 8.57 -1.13 18.93
C THR A 154 10.01 -0.75 19.31
N PRO A 155 10.48 -1.07 20.54
CA PRO A 155 11.89 -0.89 20.90
C PRO A 155 12.83 -1.62 19.94
N PRO A 156 14.00 -1.03 19.59
CA PRO A 156 14.88 -1.60 18.57
C PRO A 156 15.25 -3.07 18.77
N GLU A 157 15.53 -3.45 20.01
CA GLU A 157 15.90 -4.81 20.39
C GLU A 157 14.78 -5.85 20.19
N LYS A 158 13.52 -5.41 20.07
CA LYS A 158 12.36 -6.28 19.86
C LYS A 158 11.85 -6.29 18.41
N VAL A 159 12.36 -5.42 17.55
CA VAL A 159 11.88 -5.27 16.17
C VAL A 159 11.90 -6.60 15.42
N LYS A 160 13.00 -7.33 15.51
CA LYS A 160 13.13 -8.62 14.82
C LYS A 160 12.12 -9.64 15.33
N GLU A 161 11.97 -9.77 16.64
CA GLU A 161 11.02 -10.69 17.27
C GLU A 161 9.56 -10.37 16.85
N GLU A 162 9.19 -9.10 16.85
CA GLU A 162 7.84 -8.68 16.48
C GLU A 162 7.58 -8.85 14.97
N LEU A 163 8.61 -8.65 14.12
CA LEU A 163 8.51 -9.00 12.70
C LEU A 163 8.30 -10.50 12.51
N ASP A 164 9.06 -11.34 13.18
CA ASP A 164 8.92 -12.80 13.11
C ASP A 164 7.49 -13.20 13.50
N LYS A 165 6.95 -12.68 14.61
CA LYS A 165 5.56 -12.92 15.03
C LYS A 165 4.51 -12.47 14.01
N LEU A 166 4.73 -11.31 13.36
CA LEU A 166 3.85 -10.81 12.32
C LEU A 166 3.84 -11.75 11.12
N PHE A 167 5.02 -12.23 10.71
CA PHE A 167 5.15 -13.13 9.58
C PHE A 167 4.68 -14.55 9.87
N ASP A 168 4.77 -15.02 11.11
CA ASP A 168 4.14 -16.29 11.54
C ASP A 168 2.63 -16.21 11.34
N LYS A 169 1.97 -15.12 11.80
CA LYS A 169 0.53 -14.90 11.59
C LYS A 169 0.18 -14.79 10.10
N TYR A 170 1.01 -14.12 9.30
CA TYR A 170 0.84 -14.07 7.85
C TYR A 170 0.88 -15.46 7.25
N ASN A 171 1.88 -16.27 7.59
CA ASN A 171 2.05 -17.64 7.09
C ASN A 171 0.90 -18.57 7.50
N GLU A 172 0.34 -18.39 8.69
CA GLU A 172 -0.86 -19.11 9.13
C GLU A 172 -2.09 -18.68 8.32
N PHE A 173 -2.25 -17.37 8.11
CA PHE A 173 -3.40 -16.82 7.40
C PHE A 173 -3.46 -17.26 5.95
N ILE A 174 -2.36 -17.18 5.19
CA ILE A 174 -2.34 -17.52 3.75
C ILE A 174 -2.52 -19.02 3.47
N LYS A 175 -2.29 -19.90 4.46
CA LYS A 175 -2.56 -21.35 4.33
C LYS A 175 -4.06 -21.67 4.40
N ARG A 176 -4.87 -20.76 4.89
CA ARG A 176 -6.32 -20.95 5.02
C ARG A 176 -6.98 -20.96 3.64
N LYS A 177 -7.91 -21.89 3.44
CA LYS A 177 -8.68 -22.00 2.19
C LYS A 177 -10.04 -21.32 2.36
N ASN A 178 -10.58 -20.78 1.28
CA ASN A 178 -11.94 -20.19 1.23
C ASN A 178 -12.17 -19.10 2.29
N VAL A 179 -11.15 -18.28 2.55
CA VAL A 179 -11.26 -17.18 3.51
C VAL A 179 -12.26 -16.14 2.98
N PRO A 180 -13.26 -15.73 3.77
CA PRO A 180 -14.19 -14.68 3.37
C PRO A 180 -13.47 -13.36 3.08
N LEU A 181 -13.94 -12.60 2.07
CA LEU A 181 -13.35 -11.32 1.69
C LEU A 181 -13.23 -10.36 2.90
N GLU A 182 -14.23 -10.34 3.76
CA GLU A 182 -14.22 -9.52 4.97
C GLU A 182 -13.05 -9.85 5.89
N GLU A 183 -12.77 -11.14 6.09
CA GLU A 183 -11.62 -11.56 6.91
C GLU A 183 -10.29 -11.22 6.23
N ILE A 184 -10.22 -11.30 4.89
CA ILE A 184 -9.02 -10.91 4.15
C ILE A 184 -8.75 -9.42 4.35
N LEU A 185 -9.76 -8.57 4.20
CA LEU A 185 -9.62 -7.12 4.39
C LEU A 185 -9.27 -6.76 5.84
N LYS A 186 -9.88 -7.40 6.82
CA LYS A 186 -9.54 -7.24 8.24
C LYS A 186 -8.10 -7.64 8.53
N PHE A 187 -7.67 -8.76 7.96
CA PHE A 187 -6.28 -9.20 8.12
C PHE A 187 -5.30 -8.25 7.43
N ALA A 188 -5.61 -7.75 6.24
CA ALA A 188 -4.76 -6.79 5.53
C ALA A 188 -4.59 -5.49 6.35
N VAL A 189 -5.67 -4.97 6.95
CA VAL A 189 -5.62 -3.81 7.86
C VAL A 189 -4.77 -4.11 9.10
N TYR A 190 -5.00 -5.27 9.73
CA TYR A 190 -4.19 -5.71 10.86
C TYR A 190 -2.71 -5.78 10.50
N PHE A 191 -2.37 -6.44 9.39
CA PHE A 191 -1.00 -6.64 8.92
C PHE A 191 -0.31 -5.30 8.63
N HIS A 192 -1.02 -4.39 7.95
CA HIS A 192 -0.55 -3.04 7.66
C HIS A 192 -0.25 -2.26 8.94
N ASN A 193 -1.21 -2.19 9.86
CA ASN A 193 -1.06 -1.42 11.09
C ASN A 193 -0.03 -2.01 12.04
N GLU A 194 0.04 -3.35 12.13
CA GLU A 194 1.07 -4.02 12.93
C GLU A 194 2.46 -3.68 12.43
N PHE A 195 2.68 -3.74 11.11
CA PHE A 195 3.95 -3.34 10.53
C PHE A 195 4.29 -1.87 10.81
N GLN A 196 3.29 -0.97 10.75
CA GLN A 196 3.47 0.44 11.11
C GLN A 196 3.85 0.63 12.58
N HIS A 197 3.35 -0.21 13.50
CA HIS A 197 3.71 -0.18 14.92
C HIS A 197 5.08 -0.79 15.18
N ILE A 198 5.44 -1.87 14.52
CA ILE A 198 6.79 -2.43 14.59
C ILE A 198 7.81 -1.41 14.12
N HIS A 199 7.49 -0.71 13.03
CA HIS A 199 8.32 0.37 12.46
C HIS A 199 9.77 -0.07 12.25
N PRO A 200 10.03 -1.10 11.44
CA PRO A 200 11.32 -1.80 11.43
C PRO A 200 12.48 -1.00 10.84
N PHE A 201 12.22 0.11 10.16
CA PHE A 201 13.23 0.92 9.47
C PHE A 201 13.38 2.30 10.10
N GLU A 202 14.47 2.97 9.82
CA GLU A 202 14.65 4.37 10.22
C GLU A 202 13.78 5.32 9.40
N ASP A 203 13.59 5.02 8.10
CA ASP A 203 12.67 5.70 7.19
C ASP A 203 12.04 4.69 6.23
N GLY A 204 11.03 5.09 5.42
CA GLY A 204 10.38 4.24 4.41
C GLY A 204 9.38 3.22 4.94
N ASN A 205 9.06 3.24 6.23
CA ASN A 205 8.13 2.26 6.83
C ASN A 205 6.74 2.30 6.20
N SER A 206 6.14 3.48 6.01
CA SER A 206 4.80 3.60 5.41
C SER A 206 4.79 3.16 3.95
N ARG A 207 5.82 3.52 3.18
CA ARG A 207 6.01 3.10 1.79
C ARG A 207 6.09 1.58 1.69
N THR A 208 6.89 0.97 2.55
CA THR A 208 7.02 -0.50 2.62
C THR A 208 5.74 -1.17 3.10
N ALA A 209 5.08 -0.63 4.14
CA ALA A 209 3.80 -1.16 4.63
C ALA A 209 2.76 -1.24 3.52
N ARG A 210 2.65 -0.22 2.67
CA ARG A 210 1.74 -0.22 1.52
C ARG A 210 2.10 -1.31 0.51
N LEU A 211 3.38 -1.46 0.15
CA LEU A 211 3.84 -2.49 -0.79
C LEU A 211 3.55 -3.92 -0.28
N ILE A 212 3.87 -4.22 0.97
CA ILE A 212 3.66 -5.57 1.52
C ILE A 212 2.17 -5.90 1.73
N THR A 213 1.35 -4.88 2.04
CA THR A 213 -0.10 -5.05 2.11
C THR A 213 -0.66 -5.37 0.73
N PHE A 214 -0.15 -4.74 -0.32
CA PHE A 214 -0.55 -5.08 -1.69
C PHE A 214 -0.03 -6.43 -2.15
N HIS A 215 1.17 -6.82 -1.76
CA HIS A 215 1.64 -8.19 -2.00
C HIS A 215 0.64 -9.21 -1.41
N LEU A 216 0.22 -9.02 -0.16
CA LEU A 216 -0.79 -9.85 0.48
C LEU A 216 -2.09 -9.90 -0.34
N LEU A 217 -2.64 -8.74 -0.70
CA LEU A 217 -3.90 -8.64 -1.43
C LEU A 217 -3.81 -9.24 -2.84
N GLN A 218 -2.74 -8.94 -3.58
CA GLN A 218 -2.50 -9.48 -4.92
C GLN A 218 -2.31 -11.01 -4.91
N SER A 219 -1.66 -11.55 -3.88
CA SER A 219 -1.53 -13.01 -3.69
C SER A 219 -2.89 -13.71 -3.51
N LEU A 220 -3.92 -12.96 -3.15
CA LEU A 220 -5.30 -13.42 -2.97
C LEU A 220 -6.23 -12.97 -4.13
N ASP A 221 -5.67 -12.57 -5.27
CA ASP A 221 -6.39 -12.05 -6.44
C ASP A 221 -7.29 -10.83 -6.13
N ILE A 222 -6.85 -9.98 -5.21
CA ILE A 222 -7.49 -8.69 -4.93
C ILE A 222 -6.65 -7.59 -5.60
N PRO A 223 -7.26 -6.67 -6.37
CA PRO A 223 -6.54 -5.60 -7.06
C PRO A 223 -5.82 -4.65 -6.10
N ILE A 224 -4.85 -3.91 -6.62
CA ILE A 224 -4.20 -2.82 -5.89
C ILE A 224 -5.27 -1.80 -5.46
N ILE A 225 -5.18 -1.38 -4.21
CA ILE A 225 -6.06 -0.38 -3.61
C ILE A 225 -5.31 0.95 -3.61
N ASP A 226 -5.80 1.94 -4.33
CA ASP A 226 -5.30 3.30 -4.22
C ASP A 226 -6.06 4.05 -3.11
N ILE A 227 -5.34 4.91 -2.37
CA ILE A 227 -5.93 5.74 -1.32
C ILE A 227 -6.08 7.15 -1.90
N PRO A 228 -7.29 7.58 -2.28
CA PRO A 228 -7.48 8.89 -2.87
C PRO A 228 -7.22 10.01 -1.87
N PHE A 229 -6.79 11.16 -2.37
CA PHE A 229 -6.45 12.33 -1.55
C PHE A 229 -7.51 12.71 -0.51
N GLY A 230 -8.79 12.60 -0.84
CA GLY A 230 -9.87 12.92 0.09
C GLY A 230 -9.96 12.02 1.33
N LEU A 231 -9.20 10.93 1.38
CA LEU A 231 -9.16 9.98 2.51
C LEU A 231 -7.78 9.91 3.18
N LEU A 232 -6.84 10.73 2.77
CA LEU A 232 -5.47 10.70 3.31
C LEU A 232 -5.43 11.00 4.80
N ASP A 233 -6.18 12.00 5.24
CA ASP A 233 -6.23 12.39 6.64
C ASP A 233 -6.84 11.28 7.51
N GLU A 234 -7.92 10.63 7.04
CA GLU A 234 -8.50 9.46 7.70
C GLU A 234 -7.48 8.31 7.77
N TYR A 235 -6.85 7.97 6.64
CA TYR A 235 -5.83 6.92 6.59
C TYR A 235 -4.69 7.20 7.57
N LEU A 236 -4.12 8.41 7.55
CA LEU A 236 -3.03 8.77 8.46
C LEU A 236 -3.46 8.71 9.92
N SER A 237 -4.68 9.18 10.24
CA SER A 237 -5.18 9.17 11.61
C SER A 237 -5.40 7.75 12.15
N TYR A 238 -5.79 6.79 11.29
CA TYR A 238 -6.05 5.39 11.69
C TYR A 238 -4.83 4.50 11.61
N THR A 239 -3.73 4.96 11.03
CA THR A 239 -2.46 4.23 10.96
C THR A 239 -1.43 4.79 11.92
N LYS A 240 -0.73 5.85 11.55
CA LYS A 240 0.36 6.46 12.33
C LYS A 240 -0.01 7.78 13.03
N GLY A 241 -1.18 8.33 12.73
CA GLY A 241 -1.67 9.57 13.36
C GLY A 241 -2.35 9.36 14.71
N SER A 242 -2.75 8.14 15.04
CA SER A 242 -3.43 7.83 16.29
C SER A 242 -2.47 7.44 17.40
N LYS A 243 -2.80 7.82 18.62
CA LYS A 243 -2.12 7.36 19.84
C LYS A 243 -2.34 5.87 20.10
N ASN A 244 -3.53 5.40 19.74
CA ASN A 244 -3.95 4.00 19.86
C ASN A 244 -4.18 3.44 18.46
N ARG A 245 -4.03 2.15 18.34
CA ARG A 245 -4.31 1.42 17.12
C ARG A 245 -5.80 1.45 16.78
N GLU A 246 -6.15 1.83 15.56
CA GLU A 246 -7.52 2.06 15.08
C GLU A 246 -7.91 1.14 13.91
N ASP A 247 -7.56 -0.17 14.01
CA ASP A 247 -7.79 -1.14 12.95
C ASP A 247 -9.25 -1.19 12.47
N ILE A 248 -10.21 -1.09 13.40
CA ILE A 248 -11.64 -1.12 13.07
C ILE A 248 -12.03 0.10 12.22
N LYS A 249 -11.53 1.29 12.57
CA LYS A 249 -11.82 2.52 11.80
C LYS A 249 -11.15 2.48 10.43
N LEU A 250 -9.90 1.99 10.33
CA LEU A 250 -9.23 1.81 9.06
C LEU A 250 -9.99 0.82 8.17
N TYR A 251 -10.47 -0.30 8.74
CA TYR A 251 -11.29 -1.26 8.04
C TYR A 251 -12.61 -0.64 7.53
N GLN A 252 -13.29 0.15 8.36
CA GLN A 252 -14.51 0.86 7.98
C GLN A 252 -14.26 1.91 6.89
N SER A 253 -13.14 2.62 6.96
CA SER A 253 -12.73 3.59 5.92
C SER A 253 -12.46 2.90 4.58
N LEU A 254 -11.89 1.72 4.57
CA LEU A 254 -11.66 0.94 3.35
C LEU A 254 -12.96 0.44 2.69
N GLN A 255 -14.07 0.41 3.41
CA GLN A 255 -15.36 0.00 2.87
C GLN A 255 -16.16 1.14 2.22
N LYS A 256 -15.84 2.39 2.53
CA LYS A 256 -16.46 3.60 1.95
C LYS A 256 -15.91 3.89 0.56
#